data_148e84a2974cd8f358936c2eb1fa71e8
#
_entry.id   148e84a2974cd8f358936c2eb1fa71e8
#
_cell.length_a   1.000
_cell.length_b   1.000
_cell.length_c   1.000
_cell.angle_alpha   90.00
_cell.angle_beta   90.00
_cell.angle_gamma   90.00
#
_symmetry.space_group_name_H-M   'P 1'
#
loop_
_entity.id
_entity.type
_entity.pdbx_description
1 polymer ?
#
loop_
_entity_poly.entity_id
_entity_poly.type
_entity_poly.pdbx_seq_one_letter_code
_entity_poly.pdbx_strand_id
1 'polypeptide(L)'
;MKVRLLKDNWTLTVLGDNVYHIPETPIETTVPSTVYETLLKKKLMPDPFYRDNELDATKLMENEFLYETAFTIDEEERSADRIFLHFDGIDTIADLYLNDKKIGSAENMNRGWEYDITSLVKEDAADTVYQLKVHLHSPIRYAAMEDQKCPVGAASDAMPGFPHIRKAACMYGWDWGPRLPDAGLFRCVSLVSVKTARMAQVMIAQKHHIIGKTVHGNVVDAVRLTADAEIEWMPDIAKKKAKIVMTVVTPDGTDCQCAESNWIDQETESAPSACLTGLTCALRSNHVKASLLVENPKLWWPNGYGEQNLYQVKVELVTEEVKDIQQPLKVHVLDVWEKKIGLRTITVNTDLMEDEVYDSHMVGQKDDVDDGRNMLLSEGDRMVAIVDKSEKKVKGRNFAYEVNGLQIFAMGADYIPEDNILTRQNRARTDLLLLSAQESHFNTLRVWGGGYFLDDFFYDICDERGLLIWHDFMFACASYELSNHFEE
;
A
#
# COMPACT_ATOMS: atom_id res chain seq x y z
N MET A 1 14.24 -17.17 3.25
CA MET A 1 13.84 -16.57 1.95
C MET A 1 15.00 -15.75 1.39
N LYS A 2 15.23 -15.74 0.06
CA LYS A 2 16.20 -14.87 -0.60
C LYS A 2 15.47 -13.97 -1.59
N VAL A 3 15.74 -12.66 -1.53
CA VAL A 3 15.16 -11.65 -2.42
C VAL A 3 16.29 -10.97 -3.17
N ARG A 4 16.24 -10.97 -4.49
CA ARG A 4 17.19 -10.28 -5.36
C ARG A 4 16.47 -9.28 -6.25
N LEU A 5 16.82 -8.00 -6.12
CA LEU A 5 16.24 -6.93 -6.92
C LEU A 5 16.76 -6.98 -8.37
N LEU A 6 15.85 -6.84 -9.32
CA LEU A 6 16.15 -6.70 -10.75
C LEU A 6 16.07 -5.20 -11.11
N LYS A 7 17.14 -4.45 -10.81
CA LYS A 7 17.17 -2.97 -10.96
C LYS A 7 17.73 -2.50 -12.30
N ASP A 8 18.77 -3.15 -12.75
CA ASP A 8 19.61 -2.69 -13.84
C ASP A 8 19.33 -3.45 -15.14
N ASN A 9 19.91 -2.95 -16.25
CA ASN A 9 19.81 -3.56 -17.57
C ASN A 9 18.37 -3.68 -18.12
N TRP A 10 17.51 -2.76 -17.73
CA TRP A 10 16.19 -2.64 -18.33
C TRP A 10 16.23 -1.76 -19.57
N THR A 11 15.31 -2.03 -20.47
CA THR A 11 15.01 -1.16 -21.61
C THR A 11 13.52 -0.85 -21.65
N LEU A 12 13.21 0.35 -22.15
CA LEU A 12 11.86 0.81 -22.46
C LEU A 12 11.76 1.01 -23.97
N THR A 13 10.72 0.46 -24.60
CA THR A 13 10.36 0.72 -25.98
C THR A 13 8.97 1.36 -26.03
N VAL A 14 8.83 2.47 -26.76
CA VAL A 14 7.54 3.09 -27.08
C VAL A 14 7.02 2.44 -28.36
N LEU A 15 5.84 1.81 -28.30
CA LEU A 15 5.28 1.06 -29.41
C LEU A 15 4.30 1.94 -30.22
N GLY A 16 4.55 2.05 -31.51
CA GLY A 16 3.73 2.85 -32.44
C GLY A 16 4.15 4.31 -32.59
N ASP A 17 3.49 5.00 -33.49
CA ASP A 17 3.71 6.43 -33.74
C ASP A 17 3.33 7.25 -32.53
N ASN A 18 4.21 8.15 -32.13
CA ASN A 18 4.00 9.02 -31.01
C ASN A 18 4.34 10.48 -31.30
N VAL A 19 3.78 11.39 -30.52
CA VAL A 19 3.87 12.84 -30.71
C VAL A 19 5.32 13.37 -30.66
N TYR A 20 6.21 12.66 -29.97
CA TYR A 20 7.62 13.06 -29.86
C TYR A 20 8.53 12.37 -30.89
N HIS A 21 7.97 11.57 -31.79
CA HIS A 21 8.70 10.84 -32.85
C HIS A 21 9.83 9.96 -32.30
N ILE A 22 9.62 9.40 -31.10
CA ILE A 22 10.56 8.46 -30.48
C ILE A 22 10.51 7.16 -31.30
N PRO A 23 11.65 6.67 -31.80
CA PRO A 23 11.68 5.45 -32.58
C PRO A 23 11.39 4.21 -31.70
N GLU A 24 10.86 3.15 -32.31
CA GLU A 24 10.65 1.85 -31.67
C GLU A 24 12.00 1.11 -31.44
N THR A 25 12.92 1.77 -30.77
CA THR A 25 14.21 1.19 -30.39
C THR A 25 14.33 1.17 -28.88
N PRO A 26 14.93 0.12 -28.29
CA PRO A 26 15.07 0.04 -26.85
C PRO A 26 15.87 1.21 -26.27
N ILE A 27 15.30 1.86 -25.25
CA ILE A 27 15.88 2.96 -24.49
C ILE A 27 16.33 2.39 -23.14
N GLU A 28 17.62 2.48 -22.84
CA GLU A 28 18.15 2.04 -21.56
C GLU A 28 17.48 2.76 -20.39
N THR A 29 17.05 1.99 -19.41
CA THR A 29 16.44 2.48 -18.16
C THR A 29 16.81 1.59 -16.98
N THR A 30 16.34 1.95 -15.81
CA THR A 30 16.42 1.15 -14.57
C THR A 30 15.01 0.98 -14.00
N VAL A 31 14.81 0.05 -13.09
CA VAL A 31 13.56 -0.12 -12.34
C VAL A 31 13.85 0.04 -10.84
N PRO A 32 13.07 0.84 -10.09
CA PRO A 32 11.83 1.54 -10.49
C PRO A 32 12.01 2.65 -11.52
N SER A 33 11.07 2.75 -12.46
CA SER A 33 10.93 3.89 -13.38
C SER A 33 9.53 3.95 -14.00
N THR A 34 9.20 5.12 -14.53
CA THR A 34 8.02 5.31 -15.37
C THR A 34 8.43 5.74 -16.78
N VAL A 35 7.47 5.73 -17.69
CA VAL A 35 7.69 6.15 -19.08
C VAL A 35 8.13 7.61 -19.11
N TYR A 36 7.40 8.51 -18.44
CA TYR A 36 7.78 9.93 -18.41
C TYR A 36 9.15 10.14 -17.77
N GLU A 37 9.43 9.48 -16.64
CA GLU A 37 10.74 9.64 -16.00
C GLU A 37 11.88 9.21 -16.92
N THR A 38 11.74 8.05 -17.58
CA THR A 38 12.75 7.53 -18.50
C THR A 38 13.00 8.50 -19.66
N LEU A 39 11.92 8.97 -20.30
CA LEU A 39 12.03 9.88 -21.45
C LEU A 39 12.59 11.25 -21.05
N LEU A 40 12.23 11.79 -19.90
CA LEU A 40 12.78 13.03 -19.36
C LEU A 40 14.27 12.91 -19.06
N LYS A 41 14.71 11.83 -18.41
CA LYS A 41 16.15 11.57 -18.15
C LYS A 41 16.97 11.46 -19.44
N LYS A 42 16.39 10.89 -20.48
CA LYS A 42 17.02 10.75 -21.80
C LYS A 42 16.83 11.99 -22.70
N LYS A 43 16.10 13.01 -22.24
CA LYS A 43 15.76 14.24 -23.01
C LYS A 43 15.00 13.95 -24.30
N LEU A 44 14.16 12.95 -24.30
CA LEU A 44 13.31 12.53 -25.43
C LEU A 44 11.93 13.14 -25.39
N MET A 45 11.57 13.83 -24.32
CA MET A 45 10.37 14.65 -24.19
C MET A 45 10.68 15.93 -23.40
N PRO A 46 9.93 17.03 -23.62
CA PRO A 46 10.04 18.24 -22.82
C PRO A 46 9.44 18.02 -21.42
N ASP A 47 9.71 18.96 -20.50
CA ASP A 47 9.07 18.96 -19.18
C ASP A 47 7.56 19.10 -19.32
N PRO A 48 6.76 18.09 -18.90
CA PRO A 48 5.31 18.11 -19.02
C PRO A 48 4.62 19.18 -18.17
N PHE A 49 5.29 19.68 -17.14
CA PHE A 49 4.77 20.76 -16.28
C PHE A 49 5.01 22.17 -16.83
N TYR A 50 5.68 22.28 -17.98
CA TYR A 50 5.94 23.59 -18.58
C TYR A 50 4.89 23.92 -19.65
N ARG A 51 4.12 25.01 -19.40
CA ARG A 51 3.05 25.53 -20.29
C ARG A 51 2.00 24.46 -20.60
N ASP A 52 1.81 24.15 -21.86
CA ASP A 52 0.84 23.21 -22.44
C ASP A 52 1.44 21.87 -22.87
N ASN A 53 2.68 21.57 -22.44
CA ASN A 53 3.36 20.32 -22.76
C ASN A 53 2.61 19.08 -22.22
N GLU A 54 1.75 19.24 -21.20
CA GLU A 54 0.90 18.15 -20.71
C GLU A 54 -0.01 17.56 -21.78
N LEU A 55 -0.44 18.38 -22.77
CA LEU A 55 -1.31 17.93 -23.85
C LEU A 55 -0.62 16.87 -24.73
N ASP A 56 0.64 17.09 -25.05
CA ASP A 56 1.43 16.15 -25.83
C ASP A 56 1.92 14.97 -24.97
N ALA A 57 2.24 15.20 -23.70
CA ALA A 57 2.52 14.13 -22.77
C ALA A 57 1.32 13.18 -22.61
N THR A 58 0.11 13.72 -22.52
CA THR A 58 -1.13 12.94 -22.48
C THR A 58 -1.31 12.11 -23.78
N LYS A 59 -1.08 12.70 -24.96
CA LYS A 59 -1.15 11.96 -26.23
C LYS A 59 -0.12 10.83 -26.32
N LEU A 60 1.06 11.00 -25.73
CA LEU A 60 2.05 9.93 -25.66
C LEU A 60 1.46 8.68 -24.98
N MET A 61 0.63 8.85 -23.94
CA MET A 61 0.02 7.74 -23.20
C MET A 61 -1.10 7.01 -23.97
N GLU A 62 -1.45 7.44 -25.18
CA GLU A 62 -2.26 6.65 -26.09
C GLU A 62 -1.49 5.48 -26.71
N ASN A 63 -0.17 5.45 -26.60
CA ASN A 63 0.69 4.34 -27.05
C ASN A 63 0.75 3.21 -26.01
N GLU A 64 1.38 2.12 -26.43
CA GLU A 64 1.74 1.00 -25.56
C GLU A 64 3.24 1.02 -25.30
N PHE A 65 3.67 0.36 -24.24
CA PHE A 65 5.06 0.42 -23.80
C PHE A 65 5.56 -0.98 -23.45
N LEU A 66 6.81 -1.26 -23.78
CA LEU A 66 7.45 -2.53 -23.48
C LEU A 66 8.67 -2.31 -22.61
N TYR A 67 8.64 -2.84 -21.38
CA TYR A 67 9.80 -2.96 -20.51
C TYR A 67 10.41 -4.33 -20.69
N GLU A 68 11.73 -4.40 -20.88
CA GLU A 68 12.44 -5.67 -21.06
C GLU A 68 13.72 -5.69 -20.23
N THR A 69 14.04 -6.87 -19.67
CA THR A 69 15.34 -7.15 -19.04
C THR A 69 15.70 -8.61 -19.22
N ALA A 70 16.98 -8.92 -19.01
CA ALA A 70 17.49 -10.29 -18.98
C ALA A 70 18.15 -10.58 -17.63
N PHE A 71 17.94 -11.78 -17.10
CA PHE A 71 18.55 -12.24 -15.87
C PHE A 71 18.89 -13.72 -15.91
N THR A 72 19.78 -14.15 -15.02
CA THR A 72 20.11 -15.55 -14.77
C THR A 72 19.65 -15.95 -13.38
N ILE A 73 19.56 -17.22 -13.09
CA ILE A 73 19.22 -17.77 -11.77
C ILE A 73 20.46 -18.51 -11.23
N ASP A 74 20.97 -18.09 -10.08
CA ASP A 74 22.13 -18.71 -9.47
C ASP A 74 21.78 -20.08 -8.84
N GLU A 75 22.82 -20.83 -8.41
CA GLU A 75 22.65 -22.18 -7.86
C GLU A 75 21.85 -22.18 -6.56
N GLU A 76 22.01 -21.18 -5.71
CA GLU A 76 21.28 -21.03 -4.46
C GLU A 76 19.77 -20.79 -4.74
N GLU A 77 19.45 -19.84 -5.64
CA GLU A 77 18.09 -19.55 -6.08
C GLU A 77 17.43 -20.79 -6.71
N ARG A 78 18.17 -21.51 -7.56
CA ARG A 78 17.70 -22.74 -8.22
C ARG A 78 17.43 -23.88 -7.22
N SER A 79 18.16 -23.91 -6.10
CA SER A 79 17.96 -24.89 -5.02
C SER A 79 16.71 -24.64 -4.17
N ALA A 80 16.03 -23.53 -4.37
CA ALA A 80 14.79 -23.19 -3.67
C ALA A 80 13.63 -24.12 -4.08
N ASP A 81 12.64 -24.25 -3.23
CA ASP A 81 11.44 -25.07 -3.52
C ASP A 81 10.51 -24.33 -4.48
N ARG A 82 10.45 -22.98 -4.37
CA ARG A 82 9.72 -22.10 -5.30
C ARG A 82 10.55 -20.87 -5.66
N ILE A 83 10.34 -20.38 -6.87
CA ILE A 83 10.96 -19.19 -7.43
C ILE A 83 9.86 -18.32 -8.02
N PHE A 84 9.76 -17.08 -7.54
CA PHE A 84 8.74 -16.13 -7.98
C PHE A 84 9.38 -14.89 -8.60
N LEU A 85 8.72 -14.33 -9.60
CA LEU A 85 8.89 -12.93 -9.99
C LEU A 85 7.88 -12.09 -9.22
N HIS A 86 8.37 -11.18 -8.40
CA HIS A 86 7.56 -10.28 -7.58
C HIS A 86 7.71 -8.84 -8.04
N PHE A 87 6.58 -8.16 -8.20
CA PHE A 87 6.47 -6.76 -8.57
C PHE A 87 5.75 -6.02 -7.45
N ASP A 88 6.41 -5.10 -6.77
CA ASP A 88 5.80 -4.30 -5.71
C ASP A 88 4.71 -3.35 -6.25
N GLY A 89 4.77 -3.02 -7.54
CA GLY A 89 3.76 -2.20 -8.21
C GLY A 89 3.99 -2.06 -9.70
N ILE A 90 2.92 -2.29 -10.47
CA ILE A 90 2.85 -2.09 -11.92
C ILE A 90 1.76 -1.07 -12.20
N ASP A 91 2.06 -0.04 -12.96
CA ASP A 91 1.12 1.01 -13.35
C ASP A 91 0.84 0.96 -14.85
N THR A 92 -0.26 0.33 -15.27
CA THR A 92 -1.33 -0.34 -14.54
C THR A 92 -1.71 -1.63 -15.23
N ILE A 93 -2.19 -1.56 -16.49
CA ILE A 93 -2.64 -2.72 -17.27
C ILE A 93 -1.46 -3.30 -18.02
N ALA A 94 -1.09 -4.53 -17.70
CA ALA A 94 0.09 -5.16 -18.27
C ALA A 94 -0.09 -6.65 -18.55
N ASP A 95 0.59 -7.13 -19.59
CA ASP A 95 0.84 -8.53 -19.85
C ASP A 95 2.32 -8.87 -19.62
N LEU A 96 2.58 -9.95 -18.91
CA LEU A 96 3.93 -10.35 -18.51
C LEU A 96 4.34 -11.64 -19.21
N TYR A 97 5.59 -11.66 -19.69
CA TYR A 97 6.13 -12.80 -20.44
C TYR A 97 7.53 -13.16 -19.94
N LEU A 98 7.81 -14.46 -19.85
CA LEU A 98 9.15 -15.00 -19.62
C LEU A 98 9.52 -15.90 -20.79
N ASN A 99 10.61 -15.57 -21.51
CA ASN A 99 11.02 -16.25 -22.77
C ASN A 99 9.84 -16.41 -23.75
N ASP A 100 9.12 -15.30 -24.02
CA ASP A 100 7.93 -15.20 -24.89
C ASP A 100 6.70 -16.02 -24.43
N LYS A 101 6.78 -16.73 -23.30
CA LYS A 101 5.63 -17.40 -22.70
C LYS A 101 4.94 -16.45 -21.73
N LYS A 102 3.64 -16.20 -21.94
CA LYS A 102 2.85 -15.39 -20.98
C LYS A 102 2.81 -16.08 -19.62
N ILE A 103 3.22 -15.35 -18.58
CA ILE A 103 3.21 -15.82 -17.19
C ILE A 103 2.06 -15.22 -16.38
N GLY A 104 1.48 -14.11 -16.84
CA GLY A 104 0.34 -13.49 -16.19
C GLY A 104 -0.01 -12.12 -16.76
N SER A 105 -0.90 -11.44 -16.07
CA SER A 105 -1.33 -10.05 -16.36
C SER A 105 -1.45 -9.28 -15.06
N ALA A 106 -1.40 -7.95 -15.14
CA ALA A 106 -1.65 -7.02 -14.03
C ALA A 106 -2.65 -5.96 -14.46
N GLU A 107 -3.48 -5.47 -13.52
CA GLU A 107 -4.57 -4.52 -13.81
C GLU A 107 -4.85 -3.55 -12.65
N ASN A 108 -4.03 -3.58 -11.60
CA ASN A 108 -4.23 -2.77 -10.41
C ASN A 108 -2.87 -2.31 -9.86
N MET A 109 -2.63 -0.99 -9.83
CA MET A 109 -1.38 -0.43 -9.31
C MET A 109 -1.30 -0.43 -7.79
N ASN A 110 -2.43 -0.63 -7.10
CA ASN A 110 -2.52 -0.52 -5.64
C ASN A 110 -2.16 -1.83 -4.91
N ARG A 111 -1.66 -2.83 -5.63
CA ARG A 111 -1.22 -4.11 -5.06
C ARG A 111 0.08 -4.58 -5.69
N GLY A 112 0.79 -5.44 -4.97
CA GLY A 112 1.89 -6.22 -5.53
C GLY A 112 1.37 -7.39 -6.39
N TRP A 113 2.22 -7.85 -7.31
CA TRP A 113 1.95 -8.98 -8.21
C TRP A 113 3.05 -10.00 -8.10
N GLU A 114 2.70 -11.27 -8.00
CA GLU A 114 3.67 -12.35 -7.88
C GLU A 114 3.32 -13.50 -8.83
N TYR A 115 4.33 -13.99 -9.57
CA TYR A 115 4.17 -15.04 -10.58
C TYR A 115 5.14 -16.18 -10.29
N ASP A 116 4.62 -17.38 -10.08
CA ASP A 116 5.43 -18.60 -9.90
C ASP A 116 6.06 -19.02 -11.25
N ILE A 117 7.38 -18.91 -11.33
CA ILE A 117 8.16 -19.31 -12.50
C ILE A 117 8.94 -20.61 -12.28
N THR A 118 8.75 -21.29 -11.16
CA THR A 118 9.52 -22.48 -10.76
C THR A 118 9.58 -23.52 -11.87
N SER A 119 8.44 -23.89 -12.46
CA SER A 119 8.36 -24.89 -13.53
C SER A 119 9.01 -24.48 -14.84
N LEU A 120 9.23 -23.16 -15.03
CA LEU A 120 9.85 -22.62 -16.24
C LEU A 120 11.38 -22.57 -16.16
N VAL A 121 11.94 -22.61 -14.94
CA VAL A 121 13.36 -22.31 -14.74
C VAL A 121 14.14 -23.41 -14.03
N LYS A 122 13.46 -24.35 -13.37
CA LYS A 122 14.12 -25.31 -12.46
C LYS A 122 14.89 -26.40 -13.19
N GLU A 123 14.46 -26.80 -14.39
CA GLU A 123 15.05 -27.85 -15.19
C GLU A 123 16.12 -27.38 -16.18
N ASP A 124 16.26 -26.03 -16.33
CA ASP A 124 17.20 -25.45 -17.28
C ASP A 124 18.66 -25.51 -16.79
N ALA A 125 19.60 -25.34 -17.71
CA ALA A 125 21.03 -25.27 -17.40
C ALA A 125 21.37 -24.04 -16.51
N ALA A 126 22.45 -24.15 -15.75
CA ALA A 126 22.81 -23.12 -14.75
C ALA A 126 23.02 -21.72 -15.34
N ASP A 127 23.53 -21.63 -16.58
CA ASP A 127 23.84 -20.36 -17.25
C ASP A 127 22.70 -19.85 -18.17
N THR A 128 21.49 -20.43 -18.06
CA THR A 128 20.36 -20.00 -18.87
C THR A 128 20.00 -18.56 -18.58
N VAL A 129 19.92 -17.75 -19.64
CA VAL A 129 19.49 -16.36 -19.59
C VAL A 129 17.99 -16.28 -19.87
N TYR A 130 17.25 -15.69 -18.98
CA TYR A 130 15.79 -15.50 -19.08
C TYR A 130 15.49 -14.08 -19.52
N GLN A 131 14.61 -13.97 -20.54
CA GLN A 131 14.10 -12.68 -21.02
C GLN A 131 12.76 -12.38 -20.35
N LEU A 132 12.69 -11.34 -19.54
CA LEU A 132 11.46 -10.84 -18.93
C LEU A 132 10.95 -9.65 -19.73
N LYS A 133 9.67 -9.72 -20.14
CA LYS A 133 8.98 -8.64 -20.84
C LYS A 133 7.72 -8.26 -20.09
N VAL A 134 7.51 -6.96 -19.92
CA VAL A 134 6.28 -6.38 -19.35
C VAL A 134 5.71 -5.43 -20.39
N HIS A 135 4.63 -5.85 -21.01
CA HIS A 135 3.92 -5.08 -22.03
C HIS A 135 2.80 -4.28 -21.36
N LEU A 136 2.98 -2.98 -21.23
CA LEU A 136 2.01 -2.05 -20.67
C LEU A 136 1.07 -1.54 -21.76
N HIS A 137 -0.23 -1.68 -21.53
CA HIS A 137 -1.28 -1.16 -22.38
C HIS A 137 -1.56 0.31 -22.08
N SER A 138 -2.05 1.05 -23.10
CA SER A 138 -2.41 2.45 -22.93
C SER A 138 -3.45 2.66 -21.83
N PRO A 139 -3.14 3.41 -20.76
CA PRO A 139 -4.10 3.70 -19.71
C PRO A 139 -5.27 4.55 -20.20
N ILE A 140 -5.04 5.41 -21.22
CA ILE A 140 -6.06 6.30 -21.78
C ILE A 140 -7.03 5.51 -22.66
N ARG A 141 -6.51 4.69 -23.58
CA ARG A 141 -7.38 3.88 -24.46
C ARG A 141 -8.19 2.86 -23.67
N TYR A 142 -7.57 2.24 -22.65
CA TYR A 142 -8.26 1.31 -21.77
C TYR A 142 -9.42 2.00 -21.04
N ALA A 143 -9.14 3.12 -20.35
CA ALA A 143 -10.16 3.86 -19.61
C ALA A 143 -11.31 4.34 -20.53
N ALA A 144 -10.99 4.88 -21.69
CA ALA A 144 -12.00 5.33 -22.67
C ALA A 144 -12.86 4.18 -23.23
N MET A 145 -12.25 3.02 -23.46
CA MET A 145 -12.97 1.82 -23.95
C MET A 145 -13.95 1.29 -22.89
N GLU A 146 -13.56 1.23 -21.64
CA GLU A 146 -14.42 0.77 -20.55
C GLU A 146 -15.55 1.78 -20.27
N ASP A 147 -15.26 3.10 -20.31
CA ASP A 147 -16.26 4.14 -20.15
C ASP A 147 -17.33 4.10 -21.26
N GLN A 148 -16.95 3.75 -22.50
CA GLN A 148 -17.91 3.56 -23.57
C GLN A 148 -18.85 2.37 -23.33
N LYS A 149 -18.38 1.32 -22.63
CA LYS A 149 -19.20 0.15 -22.29
C LYS A 149 -20.17 0.45 -21.15
N CYS A 150 -19.71 1.18 -20.14
CA CYS A 150 -20.45 1.49 -18.94
C CYS A 150 -20.12 2.91 -18.43
N PRO A 151 -20.71 3.97 -18.98
CA PRO A 151 -20.46 5.34 -18.52
C PRO A 151 -20.86 5.50 -17.05
N VAL A 152 -19.96 6.09 -16.24
CA VAL A 152 -20.20 6.34 -14.80
C VAL A 152 -20.02 7.82 -14.47
N GLY A 153 -20.72 8.28 -13.42
CA GLY A 153 -20.57 9.65 -12.91
C GLY A 153 -19.22 9.83 -12.24
N ALA A 154 -18.49 10.88 -12.65
CA ALA A 154 -17.15 11.18 -12.14
C ALA A 154 -16.89 12.70 -12.07
N ALA A 155 -15.81 13.09 -11.38
CA ALA A 155 -15.36 14.48 -11.32
C ALA A 155 -15.06 15.03 -12.73
N SER A 156 -15.57 16.22 -13.04
CA SER A 156 -15.44 16.85 -14.36
C SER A 156 -14.03 17.35 -14.69
N ASP A 157 -13.18 17.50 -13.66
CA ASP A 157 -11.79 17.98 -13.81
C ASP A 157 -10.87 16.88 -14.37
N ALA A 158 -11.22 15.63 -14.12
CA ALA A 158 -10.48 14.47 -14.59
C ALA A 158 -10.89 14.05 -16.00
N MET A 159 -10.01 13.33 -16.70
CA MET A 159 -10.32 12.72 -17.99
C MET A 159 -11.41 11.66 -17.81
N PRO A 160 -12.35 11.54 -18.80
CA PRO A 160 -13.38 10.50 -18.77
C PRO A 160 -12.78 9.10 -18.63
N GLY A 161 -13.50 8.20 -17.93
CA GLY A 161 -13.14 6.81 -17.81
C GLY A 161 -12.14 6.46 -16.70
N PHE A 162 -11.57 7.44 -15.99
CA PHE A 162 -10.64 7.15 -14.89
C PHE A 162 -11.21 6.21 -13.81
N PRO A 163 -12.53 6.14 -13.52
CA PRO A 163 -13.05 5.21 -12.53
C PRO A 163 -12.98 3.74 -12.94
N HIS A 164 -12.73 3.44 -14.22
CA HIS A 164 -12.67 2.07 -14.74
C HIS A 164 -11.28 1.43 -14.65
N ILE A 165 -10.27 2.15 -14.18
CA ILE A 165 -8.92 1.63 -14.03
C ILE A 165 -8.44 1.81 -12.58
N ARG A 166 -7.85 0.77 -11.99
CA ARG A 166 -7.29 0.80 -10.63
C ARG A 166 -5.94 1.52 -10.62
N LYS A 167 -5.99 2.81 -10.91
CA LYS A 167 -4.87 3.73 -11.01
C LYS A 167 -5.15 4.99 -10.17
N ALA A 168 -4.10 5.69 -9.72
CA ALA A 168 -4.26 6.95 -9.01
C ALA A 168 -5.11 7.93 -9.82
N ALA A 169 -6.30 8.25 -9.33
CA ALA A 169 -7.29 9.06 -10.04
C ALA A 169 -6.75 10.44 -10.43
N CYS A 170 -5.94 11.06 -9.56
CA CYS A 170 -5.34 12.37 -9.81
C CYS A 170 -4.41 12.41 -11.04
N MET A 171 -3.89 11.28 -11.50
CA MET A 171 -3.07 11.24 -12.72
C MET A 171 -3.87 11.53 -13.99
N TYR A 172 -5.19 11.38 -13.92
CA TYR A 172 -6.11 11.77 -15.01
C TYR A 172 -6.50 13.25 -14.98
N GLY A 173 -5.90 14.03 -14.09
CA GLY A 173 -6.20 15.44 -13.85
C GLY A 173 -7.09 15.64 -12.64
N TRP A 174 -6.88 16.74 -11.98
CA TRP A 174 -7.67 17.18 -10.83
C TRP A 174 -7.72 18.71 -10.80
N ASP A 175 -8.55 19.30 -9.92
CA ASP A 175 -8.65 20.76 -9.75
C ASP A 175 -7.33 21.43 -9.31
N TRP A 176 -6.34 20.64 -8.86
CA TRP A 176 -5.01 21.08 -8.45
C TRP A 176 -3.84 20.44 -9.25
N GLY A 177 -4.10 19.49 -10.14
CA GLY A 177 -3.05 18.70 -10.80
C GLY A 177 -3.26 18.52 -12.30
N PRO A 178 -2.16 18.36 -13.08
CA PRO A 178 -2.22 18.15 -14.52
C PRO A 178 -2.72 16.74 -14.89
N ARG A 179 -3.07 16.57 -16.16
CA ARG A 179 -3.46 15.28 -16.75
C ARG A 179 -2.23 14.56 -17.27
N LEU A 180 -1.60 13.79 -16.40
CA LEU A 180 -0.38 13.02 -16.68
C LEU A 180 -0.56 11.56 -16.27
N PRO A 181 -1.38 10.77 -16.99
CA PRO A 181 -1.62 9.36 -16.67
C PRO A 181 -0.44 8.49 -17.11
N ASP A 182 0.70 8.65 -16.43
CA ASP A 182 1.94 7.91 -16.69
C ASP A 182 1.73 6.38 -16.67
N ALA A 183 2.73 5.61 -17.06
CA ALA A 183 2.74 4.16 -17.00
C ALA A 183 4.14 3.68 -16.63
N GLY A 184 4.28 2.51 -16.01
CA GLY A 184 5.61 1.98 -15.73
C GLY A 184 5.68 0.94 -14.62
N LEU A 185 6.90 0.53 -14.34
CA LEU A 185 7.29 -0.27 -13.19
C LEU A 185 7.72 0.69 -12.08
N PHE A 186 6.74 1.32 -11.44
CA PHE A 186 7.00 2.44 -10.53
C PHE A 186 7.53 2.01 -9.15
N ARG A 187 7.53 0.69 -8.87
CA ARG A 187 8.12 0.06 -7.69
C ARG A 187 9.08 -1.04 -8.07
N CYS A 188 9.71 -1.65 -7.08
CA CYS A 188 10.74 -2.66 -7.31
C CYS A 188 10.20 -3.92 -7.99
N VAL A 189 11.06 -4.53 -8.78
CA VAL A 189 10.91 -5.89 -9.32
C VAL A 189 11.97 -6.78 -8.70
N SER A 190 11.59 -7.95 -8.22
CA SER A 190 12.51 -8.88 -7.57
C SER A 190 12.29 -10.34 -7.98
N LEU A 191 13.38 -11.10 -7.90
CA LEU A 191 13.34 -12.55 -7.89
C LEU A 191 13.32 -13.02 -6.44
N VAL A 192 12.28 -13.77 -6.08
CA VAL A 192 12.06 -14.27 -4.72
C VAL A 192 12.21 -15.79 -4.71
N SER A 193 13.19 -16.31 -3.98
CA SER A 193 13.45 -17.73 -3.84
C SER A 193 13.10 -18.20 -2.45
N VAL A 194 12.14 -19.11 -2.36
CA VAL A 194 11.59 -19.58 -1.09
C VAL A 194 11.91 -21.05 -0.87
N LYS A 195 12.44 -21.36 0.31
CA LYS A 195 12.76 -22.70 0.74
C LYS A 195 11.91 -23.06 1.95
N THR A 196 11.17 -24.15 1.89
CA THR A 196 10.30 -24.68 2.94
C THR A 196 9.03 -23.86 3.16
N ALA A 197 9.15 -22.65 3.67
CA ALA A 197 8.02 -21.77 4.00
C ALA A 197 8.47 -20.32 4.08
N ARG A 198 7.50 -19.38 4.02
CA ARG A 198 7.70 -17.95 4.25
C ARG A 198 6.57 -17.38 5.10
N MET A 199 6.74 -16.19 5.64
CA MET A 199 5.68 -15.39 6.23
C MET A 199 5.03 -14.56 5.13
N ALA A 200 3.76 -14.87 4.79
CA ALA A 200 2.98 -14.07 3.84
C ALA A 200 2.55 -12.75 4.47
N GLN A 201 2.20 -12.78 5.75
CA GLN A 201 1.78 -11.62 6.51
C GLN A 201 2.19 -11.75 7.98
N VAL A 202 2.53 -10.63 8.61
CA VAL A 202 2.72 -10.53 10.06
C VAL A 202 1.91 -9.35 10.58
N MET A 203 1.00 -9.62 11.52
CA MET A 203 0.24 -8.61 12.24
C MET A 203 0.67 -8.56 13.71
N ILE A 204 0.88 -7.35 14.24
CA ILE A 204 1.16 -7.14 15.66
C ILE A 204 -0.07 -6.55 16.33
N ALA A 205 -0.79 -7.37 17.09
CA ALA A 205 -1.92 -6.92 17.90
C ALA A 205 -1.46 -6.42 19.27
N GLN A 206 -2.10 -5.37 19.78
CA GLN A 206 -1.82 -4.76 21.07
C GLN A 206 -3.05 -4.87 21.96
N LYS A 207 -2.88 -5.32 23.21
CA LYS A 207 -3.92 -5.30 24.23
C LYS A 207 -3.38 -4.61 25.48
N HIS A 208 -3.87 -3.39 25.73
CA HIS A 208 -3.48 -2.56 26.86
C HIS A 208 -4.24 -2.98 28.13
N HIS A 209 -3.50 -3.16 29.24
CA HIS A 209 -4.09 -3.33 30.57
C HIS A 209 -4.18 -1.97 31.25
N ILE A 210 -5.41 -1.44 31.32
CA ILE A 210 -5.68 -0.10 31.84
C ILE A 210 -6.10 -0.25 33.30
N ILE A 211 -5.33 0.35 34.21
CA ILE A 211 -5.57 0.33 35.66
C ILE A 211 -6.23 1.61 36.19
N GLY A 212 -6.36 2.63 35.36
CA GLY A 212 -7.02 3.88 35.71
C GLY A 212 -7.01 4.89 34.55
N LYS A 213 -7.64 6.03 34.78
CA LYS A 213 -7.65 7.18 33.83
C LYS A 213 -7.35 8.46 34.58
N THR A 214 -6.54 9.33 33.99
CA THR A 214 -6.21 10.66 34.49
C THR A 214 -6.61 11.73 33.48
N VAL A 215 -6.38 12.99 33.78
CA VAL A 215 -6.51 14.11 32.83
C VAL A 215 -5.54 14.01 31.63
N HIS A 216 -4.50 13.18 31.75
CA HIS A 216 -3.51 12.93 30.69
C HIS A 216 -3.73 11.60 29.97
N GLY A 217 -4.90 10.99 30.11
CA GLY A 217 -5.24 9.73 29.45
C GLY A 217 -5.20 8.51 30.39
N ASN A 218 -5.16 7.33 29.80
CA ASN A 218 -5.16 6.05 30.51
C ASN A 218 -3.84 5.79 31.23
N VAL A 219 -3.94 5.23 32.42
CA VAL A 219 -2.79 4.66 33.13
C VAL A 219 -2.69 3.19 32.76
N VAL A 220 -1.63 2.85 32.03
CA VAL A 220 -1.38 1.49 31.52
C VAL A 220 -0.17 0.90 32.23
N ASP A 221 -0.35 -0.22 32.91
CA ASP A 221 0.73 -0.92 33.62
C ASP A 221 1.36 -2.01 32.76
N ALA A 222 0.64 -2.54 31.77
CA ALA A 222 1.16 -3.55 30.86
C ALA A 222 0.49 -3.49 29.48
N VAL A 223 1.22 -3.91 28.43
CA VAL A 223 0.70 -4.15 27.08
C VAL A 223 1.06 -5.56 26.66
N ARG A 224 0.05 -6.36 26.32
CA ARG A 224 0.27 -7.65 25.67
C ARG A 224 0.44 -7.41 24.18
N LEU A 225 1.59 -7.81 23.65
CA LEU A 225 1.85 -7.88 22.22
C LEU A 225 1.64 -9.29 21.73
N THR A 226 0.98 -9.44 20.59
CA THR A 226 0.79 -10.72 19.92
C THR A 226 1.16 -10.57 18.44
N ALA A 227 2.21 -11.27 18.03
CA ALA A 227 2.48 -11.49 16.62
C ALA A 227 1.57 -12.60 16.11
N ASP A 228 0.80 -12.32 15.08
CA ASP A 228 0.00 -13.27 14.30
C ASP A 228 0.61 -13.33 12.91
N ALA A 229 1.25 -14.44 12.57
CA ALA A 229 1.90 -14.63 11.29
C ALA A 229 1.17 -15.67 10.45
N GLU A 230 0.88 -15.33 9.20
CA GLU A 230 0.43 -16.27 8.19
C GLU A 230 1.62 -16.92 7.52
N ILE A 231 1.75 -18.24 7.67
CA ILE A 231 2.86 -19.04 7.15
C ILE A 231 2.42 -19.76 5.89
N GLU A 232 2.99 -19.40 4.76
CA GLU A 232 2.82 -20.12 3.48
C GLU A 232 3.84 -21.25 3.34
N TRP A 233 3.35 -22.44 3.09
CA TRP A 233 4.17 -23.63 2.88
C TRP A 233 4.41 -23.88 1.40
N MET A 234 5.65 -24.17 1.05
CA MET A 234 5.96 -24.62 -0.30
C MET A 234 5.44 -26.05 -0.48
N PRO A 235 4.90 -26.42 -1.67
CA PRO A 235 4.41 -27.76 -1.93
C PRO A 235 5.52 -28.81 -1.85
N ASP A 236 5.13 -30.07 -1.60
CA ASP A 236 5.98 -31.26 -1.61
C ASP A 236 7.10 -31.33 -0.55
N ILE A 237 6.94 -30.59 0.54
CA ILE A 237 7.92 -30.61 1.62
C ILE A 237 7.55 -31.71 2.63
N ALA A 238 8.39 -32.75 2.72
CA ALA A 238 8.23 -33.81 3.69
C ALA A 238 8.33 -33.29 5.13
N LYS A 239 7.19 -33.31 5.88
CA LYS A 239 7.07 -33.20 7.36
C LYS A 239 8.06 -32.28 8.07
N LYS A 240 8.32 -31.09 7.50
CA LYS A 240 9.10 -30.07 8.21
C LYS A 240 8.19 -29.31 9.17
N LYS A 241 8.75 -28.90 10.31
CA LYS A 241 8.08 -28.08 11.30
C LYS A 241 8.67 -26.68 11.30
N ALA A 242 7.83 -25.70 11.59
CA ALA A 242 8.25 -24.32 11.77
C ALA A 242 7.56 -23.71 12.99
N LYS A 243 8.15 -22.66 13.54
CA LYS A 243 7.57 -21.79 14.57
C LYS A 243 8.01 -20.37 14.31
N ILE A 244 7.33 -19.40 14.93
CA ILE A 244 7.82 -18.03 14.98
C ILE A 244 8.46 -17.73 16.33
N VAL A 245 9.49 -16.89 16.28
CA VAL A 245 10.17 -16.29 17.43
C VAL A 245 9.98 -14.79 17.33
N MET A 246 9.26 -14.19 18.26
CA MET A 246 9.08 -12.74 18.34
C MET A 246 10.07 -12.17 19.37
N THR A 247 10.84 -11.18 18.97
CA THR A 247 11.75 -10.39 19.81
C THR A 247 11.28 -8.95 19.85
N VAL A 248 11.20 -8.37 21.04
CA VAL A 248 10.80 -6.98 21.28
C VAL A 248 11.87 -6.27 22.05
N VAL A 249 12.39 -5.16 21.51
CA VAL A 249 13.39 -4.31 22.16
C VAL A 249 12.75 -2.98 22.55
N THR A 250 13.00 -2.51 23.76
CA THR A 250 12.48 -1.23 24.26
C THR A 250 13.01 -0.03 23.47
N PRO A 251 12.33 1.14 23.50
CA PRO A 251 12.75 2.33 22.72
C PRO A 251 14.16 2.82 23.06
N ASP A 252 14.64 2.61 24.27
CA ASP A 252 15.99 2.97 24.73
C ASP A 252 17.03 1.86 24.53
N GLY A 253 16.59 0.68 24.03
CA GLY A 253 17.47 -0.48 23.82
C GLY A 253 17.95 -1.17 25.10
N THR A 254 17.39 -0.82 26.26
CA THR A 254 17.87 -1.32 27.57
C THR A 254 17.32 -2.71 27.94
N ASP A 255 16.17 -3.09 27.38
CA ASP A 255 15.53 -4.38 27.62
C ASP A 255 15.14 -5.06 26.32
N CYS A 256 15.23 -6.39 26.32
CA CYS A 256 14.90 -7.25 25.19
C CYS A 256 14.16 -8.49 25.69
N GLN A 257 12.95 -8.67 25.17
CA GLN A 257 12.09 -9.81 25.54
C GLN A 257 11.82 -10.67 24.31
N CYS A 258 11.69 -11.98 24.52
CA CYS A 258 11.38 -12.94 23.46
C CYS A 258 10.20 -13.82 23.83
N ALA A 259 9.42 -14.19 22.82
CA ALA A 259 8.37 -15.19 22.92
C ALA A 259 8.36 -16.08 21.68
N GLU A 260 7.94 -17.31 21.85
CA GLU A 260 7.88 -18.32 20.79
C GLU A 260 6.45 -18.86 20.64
N SER A 261 6.11 -19.24 19.42
CA SER A 261 4.90 -20.03 19.18
C SER A 261 5.12 -21.52 19.44
N ASN A 262 4.05 -22.29 19.38
CA ASN A 262 4.15 -23.73 19.21
C ASN A 262 4.74 -24.08 17.83
N TRP A 263 5.31 -25.27 17.72
CA TRP A 263 5.69 -25.84 16.43
C TRP A 263 4.44 -26.24 15.63
N ILE A 264 4.43 -25.89 14.37
CA ILE A 264 3.41 -26.31 13.41
C ILE A 264 4.06 -27.02 12.23
N ASP A 265 3.27 -27.78 11.50
CA ASP A 265 3.62 -28.39 10.23
C ASP A 265 2.54 -28.09 9.18
N GLN A 266 2.78 -28.48 7.95
CA GLN A 266 1.88 -28.24 6.84
C GLN A 266 0.49 -28.90 7.01
N GLU A 267 0.37 -29.94 7.85
CA GLU A 267 -0.88 -30.67 8.09
C GLU A 267 -1.70 -30.04 9.21
N THR A 268 -1.10 -29.13 10.00
CA THR A 268 -1.78 -28.46 11.13
C THR A 268 -2.78 -27.46 10.60
N GLU A 269 -4.10 -27.73 10.72
CA GLU A 269 -5.25 -26.86 10.37
C GLU A 269 -4.95 -25.82 9.27
N SER A 270 -4.53 -26.28 8.08
CA SER A 270 -4.18 -25.40 6.98
C SER A 270 -5.40 -25.04 6.13
N ALA A 271 -5.52 -23.77 5.76
CA ALA A 271 -6.47 -23.27 4.77
C ALA A 271 -5.75 -22.92 3.45
N PRO A 272 -6.46 -22.75 2.33
CA PRO A 272 -5.88 -22.06 1.18
C PRO A 272 -5.38 -20.68 1.60
N SER A 273 -4.17 -20.31 1.21
CA SER A 273 -3.65 -18.97 1.49
C SER A 273 -4.56 -17.92 0.87
N ALA A 274 -4.92 -16.91 1.66
CA ALA A 274 -5.62 -15.74 1.19
C ALA A 274 -4.69 -14.76 0.44
N CYS A 275 -3.54 -15.25 -0.05
CA CYS A 275 -2.56 -14.42 -0.72
C CYS A 275 -3.21 -13.62 -1.86
N LEU A 276 -3.25 -12.31 -1.70
CA LEU A 276 -3.80 -11.33 -2.63
C LEU A 276 -2.95 -11.13 -3.90
N THR A 277 -1.92 -11.93 -4.06
CA THR A 277 -1.07 -11.92 -5.25
C THR A 277 -1.64 -12.85 -6.30
N GLY A 278 -1.66 -12.45 -7.56
CA GLY A 278 -2.22 -13.21 -8.69
C GLY A 278 -1.56 -14.58 -8.94
N LEU A 279 -1.34 -15.37 -7.88
CA LEU A 279 -0.73 -16.70 -7.91
C LEU A 279 -1.61 -17.70 -8.64
N THR A 280 -1.03 -18.39 -9.58
CA THR A 280 -1.68 -19.48 -10.33
C THR A 280 -1.79 -20.79 -9.54
N CYS A 281 -1.18 -20.88 -8.34
CA CYS A 281 -1.32 -22.03 -7.44
C CYS A 281 -1.67 -21.56 -6.02
N ALA A 282 -2.73 -22.13 -5.45
CA ALA A 282 -3.08 -21.89 -4.05
C ALA A 282 -2.05 -22.60 -3.15
N LEU A 283 -1.21 -21.81 -2.47
CA LEU A 283 -0.38 -22.31 -1.38
C LEU A 283 -1.26 -22.58 -0.16
N ARG A 284 -0.83 -23.50 0.70
CA ARG A 284 -1.48 -23.71 2.00
C ARG A 284 -0.85 -22.78 3.03
N SER A 285 -1.69 -22.16 3.85
CA SER A 285 -1.22 -21.31 4.95
C SER A 285 -1.76 -21.74 6.30
N ASN A 286 -1.00 -21.41 7.34
CA ASN A 286 -1.39 -21.57 8.74
C ASN A 286 -1.18 -20.22 9.46
N HIS A 287 -2.05 -19.92 10.42
CA HIS A 287 -1.83 -18.82 11.35
C HIS A 287 -1.12 -19.29 12.61
N VAL A 288 -0.07 -18.59 12.98
CA VAL A 288 0.78 -18.90 14.14
C VAL A 288 0.93 -17.67 15.01
N LYS A 289 0.80 -17.85 16.34
CA LYS A 289 0.83 -16.74 17.30
C LYS A 289 1.92 -16.90 18.33
N ALA A 290 2.67 -15.82 18.58
CA ALA A 290 3.54 -15.67 19.73
C ALA A 290 3.14 -14.42 20.51
N SER A 291 3.13 -14.49 21.85
CA SER A 291 2.68 -13.37 22.69
C SER A 291 3.63 -13.15 23.85
N LEU A 292 3.89 -11.89 24.16
CA LEU A 292 4.61 -11.47 25.37
C LEU A 292 3.92 -10.30 26.06
N LEU A 293 4.33 -9.99 27.27
CA LEU A 293 3.81 -8.89 28.07
C LEU A 293 4.93 -7.86 28.30
N VAL A 294 4.69 -6.63 27.84
CA VAL A 294 5.55 -5.49 28.13
C VAL A 294 5.01 -4.81 29.39
N GLU A 295 5.74 -4.91 30.49
CA GLU A 295 5.41 -4.25 31.77
C GLU A 295 5.91 -2.81 31.78
N ASN A 296 5.15 -1.90 32.42
CA ASN A 296 5.46 -0.46 32.52
C ASN A 296 5.82 0.16 31.15
N PRO A 297 4.94 0.05 30.12
CA PRO A 297 5.26 0.42 28.76
C PRO A 297 5.45 1.93 28.62
N LYS A 298 6.43 2.33 27.79
CA LYS A 298 6.51 3.70 27.27
C LYS A 298 5.54 3.83 26.11
N LEU A 299 4.44 4.55 26.32
CA LEU A 299 3.42 4.74 25.28
C LEU A 299 3.90 5.71 24.21
N TRP A 300 3.44 5.50 22.98
CA TRP A 300 3.59 6.44 21.88
C TRP A 300 2.48 7.50 21.93
N TRP A 301 2.82 8.75 21.64
CA TRP A 301 1.89 9.86 21.59
C TRP A 301 2.02 10.65 20.31
N PRO A 302 0.93 11.28 19.81
CA PRO A 302 1.02 12.17 18.66
C PRO A 302 1.79 13.45 19.00
N ASN A 303 2.28 14.12 17.96
CA ASN A 303 3.01 15.37 18.06
C ASN A 303 2.27 16.39 18.95
N GLY A 304 2.98 17.00 19.89
CA GLY A 304 2.44 17.95 20.87
C GLY A 304 1.78 17.34 22.10
N TYR A 305 1.63 16.01 22.19
CA TYR A 305 0.98 15.32 23.32
C TYR A 305 1.92 14.43 24.13
N GLY A 306 3.11 14.16 23.64
CA GLY A 306 4.12 13.35 24.35
C GLY A 306 5.17 12.79 23.42
N GLU A 307 5.92 11.79 23.91
CA GLU A 307 7.05 11.19 23.23
C GLU A 307 6.59 10.13 22.20
N GLN A 308 7.31 10.02 21.07
CA GLN A 308 7.10 9.02 20.05
C GLN A 308 7.94 7.76 20.34
N ASN A 309 7.64 7.08 21.43
CA ASN A 309 8.33 5.86 21.84
C ASN A 309 8.05 4.71 20.87
N LEU A 310 9.08 4.20 20.20
CA LEU A 310 9.00 3.12 19.22
C LEU A 310 9.77 1.88 19.71
N TYR A 311 9.08 0.76 19.80
CA TYR A 311 9.64 -0.56 20.11
C TYR A 311 10.08 -1.23 18.80
N GLN A 312 11.27 -1.81 18.78
CA GLN A 312 11.71 -2.63 17.66
C GLN A 312 11.15 -4.04 17.83
N VAL A 313 10.34 -4.49 16.89
CA VAL A 313 9.75 -5.82 16.88
C VAL A 313 10.30 -6.60 15.72
N LYS A 314 10.88 -7.77 15.99
CA LYS A 314 11.38 -8.72 15.03
C LYS A 314 10.64 -10.04 15.18
N VAL A 315 10.18 -10.60 14.06
CA VAL A 315 9.56 -11.93 14.00
C VAL A 315 10.37 -12.78 13.04
N GLU A 316 10.89 -13.89 13.53
CA GLU A 316 11.68 -14.85 12.76
C GLU A 316 10.89 -16.15 12.57
N LEU A 317 10.71 -16.58 11.34
CA LEU A 317 10.23 -17.93 11.03
C LEU A 317 11.41 -18.88 11.07
N VAL A 318 11.35 -19.88 11.94
CA VAL A 318 12.44 -20.84 12.12
C VAL A 318 11.98 -22.26 11.92
N THR A 319 12.89 -23.12 11.41
CA THR A 319 12.67 -24.56 11.23
C THR A 319 13.76 -25.37 11.92
N GLU A 320 13.45 -26.62 12.24
CA GLU A 320 14.43 -27.60 12.78
C GLU A 320 15.09 -28.38 11.65
N GLU A 321 16.40 -28.53 11.73
CA GLU A 321 17.13 -29.49 10.93
C GLU A 321 17.48 -30.72 11.79
N VAL A 322 16.76 -31.81 11.58
CA VAL A 322 17.05 -33.08 12.27
C VAL A 322 18.18 -33.79 11.50
N LYS A 323 19.44 -33.62 11.93
CA LYS A 323 20.60 -34.31 11.33
C LYS A 323 20.99 -35.60 12.05
N ASP A 324 20.73 -35.71 13.35
CA ASP A 324 21.01 -36.96 14.12
C ASP A 324 20.45 -36.84 15.55
N ILE A 325 20.01 -37.94 16.13
CA ILE A 325 19.44 -38.01 17.49
C ILE A 325 20.45 -37.60 18.58
N GLN A 326 21.73 -37.47 18.27
CA GLN A 326 22.80 -37.20 19.22
C GLN A 326 23.41 -35.78 19.11
N GLN A 327 22.94 -34.91 18.21
CA GLN A 327 23.41 -33.53 18.10
C GLN A 327 22.33 -32.53 18.54
N PRO A 328 22.71 -31.37 19.13
CA PRO A 328 21.74 -30.34 19.45
C PRO A 328 21.01 -29.89 18.17
N LEU A 329 19.70 -29.72 18.30
CA LEU A 329 18.83 -29.24 17.24
C LEU A 329 19.39 -27.93 16.67
N LYS A 330 19.72 -27.95 15.37
CA LYS A 330 20.14 -26.74 14.68
C LYS A 330 18.90 -26.04 14.12
N VAL A 331 18.63 -24.85 14.59
CA VAL A 331 17.53 -24.01 14.14
C VAL A 331 18.02 -23.16 12.97
N HIS A 332 17.25 -23.14 11.88
CA HIS A 332 17.51 -22.31 10.70
C HIS A 332 16.41 -21.29 10.54
N VAL A 333 16.80 -20.02 10.33
CA VAL A 333 15.88 -18.94 9.99
C VAL A 333 15.49 -19.08 8.52
N LEU A 334 14.19 -19.18 8.27
CA LEU A 334 13.60 -19.25 6.93
C LEU A 334 13.25 -17.87 6.41
N ASP A 335 12.70 -17.03 7.31
CA ASP A 335 12.22 -15.70 6.95
C ASP A 335 12.28 -14.75 8.17
N VAL A 336 12.32 -13.43 7.91
CA VAL A 336 12.43 -12.39 8.93
C VAL A 336 11.51 -11.24 8.56
N TRP A 337 10.72 -10.80 9.53
CA TRP A 337 9.95 -9.56 9.51
C TRP A 337 10.40 -8.66 10.65
N GLU A 338 10.57 -7.37 10.38
CA GLU A 338 11.04 -6.40 11.37
C GLU A 338 10.40 -5.05 11.13
N LYS A 339 9.83 -4.44 12.20
CA LYS A 339 9.31 -3.07 12.20
C LYS A 339 9.46 -2.41 13.56
N LYS A 340 9.55 -1.07 13.56
CA LYS A 340 9.33 -0.26 14.76
C LYS A 340 7.84 -0.01 14.94
N ILE A 341 7.32 -0.14 16.15
CA ILE A 341 5.91 0.08 16.47
C ILE A 341 5.75 0.98 17.69
N GLY A 342 4.77 1.87 17.68
CA GLY A 342 4.35 2.63 18.84
C GLY A 342 3.28 1.86 19.64
N LEU A 343 3.43 1.78 20.96
CA LEU A 343 2.38 1.22 21.81
C LEU A 343 1.33 2.28 22.10
N ARG A 344 0.16 2.13 21.47
CA ARG A 344 -0.93 3.10 21.56
C ARG A 344 -2.29 2.45 21.36
N THR A 345 -3.31 3.08 21.90
CA THR A 345 -4.71 2.87 21.51
C THR A 345 -5.20 4.08 20.74
N ILE A 346 -5.93 3.86 19.63
CA ILE A 346 -6.58 4.92 18.88
C ILE A 346 -8.04 4.52 18.70
N THR A 347 -8.95 5.38 19.12
CA THR A 347 -10.39 5.21 18.95
C THR A 347 -11.03 6.50 18.46
N VAL A 348 -12.20 6.39 17.84
CA VAL A 348 -13.00 7.54 17.47
C VAL A 348 -14.17 7.65 18.45
N ASN A 349 -14.24 8.73 19.18
CA ASN A 349 -15.38 9.03 20.03
C ASN A 349 -16.55 9.54 19.19
N THR A 350 -17.66 8.80 19.20
CA THR A 350 -18.92 9.12 18.51
C THR A 350 -20.10 9.21 19.47
N ASP A 351 -19.85 9.45 20.76
CA ASP A 351 -20.87 9.57 21.76
C ASP A 351 -21.79 10.77 21.49
N LEU A 352 -23.02 10.71 22.02
CA LEU A 352 -23.95 11.84 21.96
C LEU A 352 -23.36 13.01 22.75
N MET A 353 -23.43 14.19 22.18
CA MET A 353 -23.05 15.43 22.88
C MET A 353 -24.03 15.69 24.04
N GLU A 354 -23.55 16.30 25.12
CA GLU A 354 -24.41 16.73 26.21
C GLU A 354 -25.34 17.87 25.79
N ASP A 355 -24.82 18.77 24.97
CA ASP A 355 -25.56 19.93 24.47
C ASP A 355 -26.38 19.58 23.22
N GLU A 356 -27.56 20.19 23.12
CA GLU A 356 -28.41 20.16 21.93
C GLU A 356 -27.87 21.13 20.87
N VAL A 357 -27.76 20.64 19.63
CA VAL A 357 -27.37 21.45 18.47
C VAL A 357 -28.52 21.53 17.46
N TYR A 358 -28.51 22.54 16.61
CA TYR A 358 -29.46 22.61 15.50
C TYR A 358 -29.24 21.49 14.51
N ASP A 359 -30.32 20.84 14.05
CA ASP A 359 -30.25 19.77 13.05
C ASP A 359 -29.83 20.36 11.70
N SER A 360 -28.58 20.09 11.31
CA SER A 360 -28.03 20.55 10.02
C SER A 360 -28.41 19.65 8.83
N HIS A 361 -29.04 18.50 9.08
CA HIS A 361 -29.42 17.57 8.00
C HIS A 361 -30.69 17.99 7.24
N MET A 362 -31.40 19.00 7.75
CA MET A 362 -32.60 19.54 7.08
C MET A 362 -32.26 20.50 5.94
N VAL A 363 -30.98 20.79 5.70
CA VAL A 363 -30.52 21.63 4.60
C VAL A 363 -30.40 20.80 3.33
N GLY A 364 -31.41 20.91 2.43
CA GLY A 364 -31.30 20.40 1.06
C GLY A 364 -32.07 19.13 0.74
N GLN A 365 -32.96 18.62 1.56
CA GLN A 365 -33.89 17.57 1.15
C GLN A 365 -35.03 18.16 0.29
N LYS A 366 -35.15 17.64 -0.93
CA LYS A 366 -36.05 18.12 -1.97
C LYS A 366 -37.53 17.74 -1.75
N ASP A 367 -37.81 16.91 -0.76
CA ASP A 367 -39.12 16.23 -0.62
C ASP A 367 -40.17 17.04 0.19
N ASP A 368 -39.75 18.15 0.83
CA ASP A 368 -40.62 19.00 1.64
C ASP A 368 -40.93 20.36 0.99
N VAL A 369 -40.96 20.41 -0.35
CA VAL A 369 -41.18 21.69 -1.11
C VAL A 369 -42.58 22.22 -0.96
N ASP A 370 -43.51 21.49 -0.38
CA ASP A 370 -44.94 21.86 -0.36
C ASP A 370 -45.39 22.68 0.85
N ASP A 371 -44.52 22.90 1.84
CA ASP A 371 -44.88 23.70 3.03
C ASP A 371 -44.22 25.07 3.09
N GLY A 372 -43.46 25.45 2.07
CA GLY A 372 -42.87 26.79 1.91
C GLY A 372 -41.70 27.12 2.85
N ARG A 373 -41.13 26.13 3.57
CA ARG A 373 -40.07 26.34 4.56
C ARG A 373 -38.67 26.02 4.08
N ASN A 374 -38.50 25.29 2.98
CA ASN A 374 -37.22 25.01 2.38
C ASN A 374 -37.20 25.46 0.92
N MET A 375 -36.78 26.67 0.65
CA MET A 375 -36.53 27.14 -0.70
C MET A 375 -35.03 27.15 -1.00
N LEU A 376 -34.63 26.37 -2.00
CA LEU A 376 -33.36 26.55 -2.69
C LEU A 376 -33.56 27.70 -3.71
N LEU A 377 -32.96 28.84 -3.46
CA LEU A 377 -32.92 29.92 -4.44
C LEU A 377 -31.63 29.81 -5.23
N SER A 378 -31.78 29.71 -6.54
CA SER A 378 -30.65 29.85 -7.46
C SER A 378 -30.54 31.31 -7.86
N GLU A 379 -29.47 31.96 -7.43
CA GLU A 379 -29.10 33.29 -7.93
C GLU A 379 -27.84 33.08 -8.81
N GLY A 380 -28.07 32.96 -10.10
CA GLY A 380 -27.01 32.56 -11.04
C GLY A 380 -26.55 31.14 -10.78
N ASP A 381 -25.27 30.85 -10.96
CA ASP A 381 -24.66 29.50 -10.78
C ASP A 381 -24.37 29.17 -9.30
N ARG A 382 -24.93 29.91 -8.33
CA ARG A 382 -24.75 29.62 -6.89
C ARG A 382 -26.05 29.13 -6.27
N MET A 383 -26.04 27.88 -5.80
CA MET A 383 -27.09 27.38 -4.90
C MET A 383 -26.92 27.98 -3.50
N VAL A 384 -27.84 28.81 -3.07
CA VAL A 384 -27.90 29.29 -1.68
C VAL A 384 -28.93 28.45 -0.94
N ALA A 385 -28.47 27.65 0.00
CA ALA A 385 -29.36 26.95 0.92
C ALA A 385 -29.90 27.93 1.96
N ILE A 386 -31.22 28.15 1.98
CA ILE A 386 -31.89 28.85 3.07
C ILE A 386 -32.06 27.83 4.19
N VAL A 387 -31.33 28.00 5.28
CA VAL A 387 -31.54 27.23 6.49
C VAL A 387 -32.92 27.54 7.07
N ASP A 388 -33.79 26.57 7.10
CA ASP A 388 -35.03 26.70 7.88
C ASP A 388 -34.64 26.90 9.35
N LYS A 389 -35.11 27.99 9.92
CA LYS A 389 -34.99 28.27 11.35
C LYS A 389 -35.99 27.47 12.19
N SER A 390 -36.38 26.27 11.75
CA SER A 390 -37.17 25.42 12.61
C SER A 390 -36.35 25.09 13.85
N GLU A 391 -36.90 25.34 15.01
CA GLU A 391 -36.26 25.24 16.32
C GLU A 391 -36.06 23.75 16.77
N LYS A 392 -35.97 22.83 15.82
CA LYS A 392 -35.75 21.42 16.17
C LYS A 392 -34.32 21.22 16.58
N LYS A 393 -34.09 21.27 17.86
CA LYS A 393 -32.80 20.91 18.46
C LYS A 393 -32.68 19.38 18.55
N VAL A 394 -31.56 18.89 18.14
CA VAL A 394 -31.19 17.46 18.26
C VAL A 394 -29.85 17.36 18.99
N LYS A 395 -29.65 16.23 19.68
CA LYS A 395 -28.32 15.95 20.24
C LYS A 395 -27.38 15.57 19.11
N GLY A 396 -26.32 16.34 18.94
CA GLY A 396 -25.24 16.01 18.04
C GLY A 396 -24.45 14.78 18.53
N ARG A 397 -23.56 14.27 17.66
CA ARG A 397 -22.58 13.26 18.04
C ARG A 397 -21.18 13.83 17.97
N ASN A 398 -20.35 13.42 18.90
CA ASN A 398 -18.92 13.69 18.81
C ASN A 398 -18.33 12.99 17.57
N PHE A 399 -17.29 13.56 17.03
CA PHE A 399 -16.37 12.92 16.10
C PHE A 399 -14.98 13.42 16.44
N ALA A 400 -14.32 12.73 17.36
CA ALA A 400 -13.01 13.12 17.87
C ALA A 400 -12.12 11.90 18.08
N TYR A 401 -10.83 12.07 17.86
CA TYR A 401 -9.86 11.03 18.17
C TYR A 401 -9.60 10.95 19.66
N GLU A 402 -9.52 9.73 20.16
CA GLU A 402 -9.01 9.41 21.49
C GLU A 402 -7.72 8.58 21.34
N VAL A 403 -6.60 9.10 21.81
CA VAL A 403 -5.32 8.41 21.82
C VAL A 403 -4.95 8.10 23.26
N ASN A 404 -4.72 6.83 23.57
CA ASN A 404 -4.44 6.36 24.94
C ASN A 404 -5.46 6.87 25.98
N GLY A 405 -6.73 6.98 25.58
CA GLY A 405 -7.82 7.48 26.42
C GLY A 405 -7.86 8.99 26.61
N LEU A 406 -7.02 9.77 25.92
CA LEU A 406 -7.06 11.22 25.88
C LEU A 406 -7.69 11.69 24.56
N GLN A 407 -8.76 12.46 24.65
CA GLN A 407 -9.32 13.10 23.46
C GLN A 407 -8.38 14.18 22.95
N ILE A 408 -8.08 14.15 21.66
CA ILE A 408 -7.20 15.12 21.00
C ILE A 408 -7.93 15.90 19.92
N PHE A 409 -7.46 17.11 19.64
CA PHE A 409 -7.87 17.88 18.49
C PHE A 409 -6.96 17.53 17.30
N ALA A 410 -7.53 17.03 16.20
CA ALA A 410 -6.81 16.69 14.99
C ALA A 410 -6.40 17.96 14.23
N MET A 411 -5.12 18.29 14.29
CA MET A 411 -4.51 19.41 13.57
C MET A 411 -3.71 18.87 12.40
N GLY A 412 -4.07 19.27 11.19
CA GLY A 412 -3.37 18.73 10.02
C GLY A 412 -3.98 19.18 8.70
N ALA A 413 -3.68 18.43 7.66
CA ALA A 413 -4.14 18.68 6.30
C ALA A 413 -4.29 17.39 5.51
N ASP A 414 -4.88 17.50 4.30
CA ASP A 414 -4.84 16.43 3.32
C ASP A 414 -3.42 16.25 2.78
N TYR A 415 -3.01 15.00 2.64
CA TYR A 415 -1.81 14.59 1.95
C TYR A 415 -2.20 14.00 0.60
N ILE A 416 -1.80 14.68 -0.47
CA ILE A 416 -1.96 14.27 -1.86
C ILE A 416 -0.62 13.74 -2.39
N PRO A 417 -0.58 13.02 -3.53
CA PRO A 417 0.69 12.60 -4.14
C PRO A 417 1.65 13.77 -4.34
N GLU A 418 2.90 13.61 -3.90
CA GLU A 418 3.92 14.66 -3.93
C GLU A 418 4.37 15.05 -5.35
N ASP A 419 4.19 14.13 -6.30
CA ASP A 419 4.55 14.30 -7.71
C ASP A 419 3.64 13.40 -8.58
N ASN A 420 3.29 13.86 -9.78
CA ASN A 420 2.58 13.01 -10.76
C ASN A 420 3.50 11.93 -11.34
N ILE A 421 4.81 12.15 -11.36
CA ILE A 421 5.80 11.14 -11.72
C ILE A 421 6.25 10.44 -10.44
N LEU A 422 5.60 9.31 -10.14
CA LEU A 422 5.66 8.64 -8.84
C LEU A 422 7.08 8.29 -8.37
N THR A 423 7.97 7.94 -9.30
CA THR A 423 9.36 7.58 -9.01
C THR A 423 10.25 8.75 -8.58
N ARG A 424 9.75 9.99 -8.65
CA ARG A 424 10.42 11.17 -8.08
C ARG A 424 10.20 11.30 -6.57
N GLN A 425 9.20 10.63 -6.03
CA GLN A 425 9.01 10.52 -4.59
C GLN A 425 10.09 9.62 -4.00
N ASN A 426 10.66 10.03 -2.89
CA ASN A 426 11.66 9.26 -2.17
C ASN A 426 11.65 9.62 -0.68
N ARG A 427 12.23 8.74 0.16
CA ARG A 427 12.25 8.91 1.61
C ARG A 427 12.74 10.30 2.05
N ALA A 428 13.79 10.84 1.43
CA ALA A 428 14.36 12.12 1.86
C ALA A 428 13.42 13.32 1.60
N ARG A 429 12.75 13.32 0.44
CA ARG A 429 11.75 14.36 0.10
C ARG A 429 10.53 14.28 1.01
N THR A 430 9.98 13.08 1.17
CA THR A 430 8.84 12.82 2.07
C THR A 430 9.19 13.18 3.51
N ASP A 431 10.38 12.83 4.00
CA ASP A 431 10.83 13.15 5.36
C ASP A 431 10.91 14.66 5.60
N LEU A 432 11.40 15.43 4.63
CA LEU A 432 11.45 16.89 4.71
C LEU A 432 10.04 17.52 4.75
N LEU A 433 9.10 16.99 3.95
CA LEU A 433 7.71 17.45 3.94
C LEU A 433 7.02 17.16 5.28
N LEU A 434 7.18 15.94 5.80
CA LEU A 434 6.60 15.52 7.07
C LEU A 434 7.26 16.22 8.27
N LEU A 435 8.55 16.56 8.19
CA LEU A 435 9.21 17.43 9.17
C LEU A 435 8.56 18.82 9.20
N SER A 436 8.29 19.41 8.03
CA SER A 436 7.62 20.71 7.95
C SER A 436 6.21 20.65 8.55
N ALA A 437 5.48 19.56 8.35
CA ALA A 437 4.18 19.33 8.98
C ALA A 437 4.31 19.23 10.52
N GLN A 438 5.27 18.47 11.02
CA GLN A 438 5.55 18.35 12.46
C GLN A 438 5.91 19.70 13.09
N GLU A 439 6.79 20.49 12.46
CA GLU A 439 7.19 21.82 12.93
C GLU A 439 6.04 22.84 12.88
N SER A 440 5.07 22.62 11.98
CA SER A 440 3.82 23.37 11.90
C SER A 440 2.77 22.90 12.91
N HIS A 441 3.16 22.05 13.86
CA HIS A 441 2.32 21.47 14.92
C HIS A 441 1.21 20.55 14.41
N PHE A 442 1.34 19.97 13.22
CA PHE A 442 0.42 18.93 12.77
C PHE A 442 0.60 17.68 13.63
N ASN A 443 -0.50 17.01 13.93
CA ASN A 443 -0.54 15.72 14.60
C ASN A 443 -1.32 14.68 13.81
N THR A 444 -1.94 15.07 12.71
CA THR A 444 -2.79 14.22 11.86
C THR A 444 -2.59 14.58 10.39
N LEU A 445 -2.57 13.58 9.52
CA LEU A 445 -2.64 13.76 8.07
C LEU A 445 -3.73 12.85 7.51
N ARG A 446 -4.49 13.34 6.53
CA ARG A 446 -5.39 12.52 5.74
C ARG A 446 -4.73 12.16 4.42
N VAL A 447 -4.44 10.87 4.22
CA VAL A 447 -4.02 10.37 2.91
C VAL A 447 -5.25 10.27 2.02
N TRP A 448 -5.31 11.16 1.03
CA TRP A 448 -6.47 11.34 0.17
C TRP A 448 -6.65 10.20 -0.84
N GLY A 449 -7.90 9.75 -1.05
CA GLY A 449 -8.25 8.56 -1.83
C GLY A 449 -8.13 8.68 -3.35
N GLY A 450 -7.80 9.87 -3.90
CA GLY A 450 -7.52 10.04 -5.32
C GLY A 450 -6.04 9.80 -5.70
N GLY A 451 -5.22 9.45 -4.72
CA GLY A 451 -3.82 9.08 -4.90
C GLY A 451 -3.62 7.57 -5.04
N TYR A 452 -2.61 7.06 -4.37
CA TYR A 452 -2.23 5.64 -4.32
C TYR A 452 -1.73 5.28 -2.91
N PHE A 453 -1.69 3.99 -2.56
CA PHE A 453 -1.12 3.55 -1.29
C PHE A 453 0.38 3.84 -1.25
N LEU A 454 0.80 4.58 -0.22
CA LEU A 454 2.16 5.06 -0.09
C LEU A 454 3.13 3.94 0.30
N ASP A 455 4.42 4.20 0.12
CA ASP A 455 5.46 3.26 0.52
C ASP A 455 5.62 3.21 2.05
N ASP A 456 6.09 2.07 2.57
CA ASP A 456 6.23 1.81 4.01
C ASP A 456 6.97 2.93 4.75
N PHE A 457 7.99 3.54 4.12
CA PHE A 457 8.77 4.59 4.75
C PHE A 457 7.94 5.84 5.11
N PHE A 458 6.82 6.11 4.41
CA PHE A 458 5.93 7.21 4.78
C PHE A 458 5.31 6.96 6.14
N TYR A 459 4.78 5.77 6.37
CA TYR A 459 4.16 5.39 7.64
C TYR A 459 5.20 5.32 8.77
N ASP A 460 6.41 4.82 8.47
CA ASP A 460 7.51 4.79 9.44
C ASP A 460 7.89 6.21 9.90
N ILE A 461 7.99 7.16 8.96
CA ILE A 461 8.26 8.58 9.28
C ILE A 461 7.10 9.18 10.09
N CYS A 462 5.84 8.86 9.77
CA CYS A 462 4.69 9.34 10.52
C CYS A 462 4.73 8.83 11.97
N ASP A 463 5.09 7.57 12.19
CA ASP A 463 5.28 7.01 13.54
C ASP A 463 6.45 7.70 14.28
N GLU A 464 7.56 7.97 13.60
CA GLU A 464 8.74 8.67 14.15
C GLU A 464 8.43 10.14 14.51
N ARG A 465 7.51 10.80 13.79
CA ARG A 465 7.17 12.21 13.95
C ARG A 465 5.88 12.49 14.72
N GLY A 466 5.18 11.46 15.16
CA GLY A 466 3.94 11.62 15.91
C GLY A 466 2.74 12.04 15.06
N LEU A 467 2.68 11.62 13.81
CA LEU A 467 1.58 11.95 12.89
C LEU A 467 0.60 10.79 12.83
N LEU A 468 -0.64 11.03 13.23
CA LEU A 468 -1.76 10.11 13.01
C LEU A 468 -2.16 10.12 11.54
N ILE A 469 -2.61 8.98 11.03
CA ILE A 469 -3.04 8.84 9.64
C ILE A 469 -4.53 8.51 9.59
N TRP A 470 -5.29 9.38 8.93
CA TRP A 470 -6.60 9.09 8.38
C TRP A 470 -6.38 8.66 6.93
N HIS A 471 -6.55 7.38 6.65
CA HIS A 471 -6.27 6.85 5.33
C HIS A 471 -7.57 6.54 4.58
N ASP A 472 -7.81 7.25 3.47
CA ASP A 472 -8.90 6.89 2.57
C ASP A 472 -8.56 5.61 1.81
N PHE A 473 -9.58 4.83 1.47
CA PHE A 473 -9.44 3.85 0.40
C PHE A 473 -9.31 4.57 -0.95
N MET A 474 -8.60 3.97 -1.91
CA MET A 474 -8.30 4.60 -3.21
C MET A 474 -9.51 4.60 -4.15
N PHE A 475 -10.54 5.35 -3.73
CA PHE A 475 -11.76 5.68 -4.46
C PHE A 475 -12.05 7.16 -4.25
N ALA A 476 -12.12 7.96 -5.33
CA ALA A 476 -12.32 9.41 -5.22
C ALA A 476 -13.34 9.90 -6.24
N CYS A 477 -14.29 10.70 -5.77
CA CYS A 477 -15.19 11.57 -6.53
C CYS A 477 -15.80 10.97 -7.80
N ALA A 478 -16.16 9.68 -7.75
CA ALA A 478 -16.81 8.97 -8.84
C ALA A 478 -17.74 7.86 -8.33
N SER A 479 -18.64 7.42 -9.18
CA SER A 479 -19.36 6.16 -9.00
C SER A 479 -18.52 5.04 -9.62
N TYR A 480 -18.00 4.16 -8.79
CA TYR A 480 -17.21 3.02 -9.25
C TYR A 480 -18.12 1.81 -9.49
N GLU A 481 -17.98 1.18 -10.66
CA GLU A 481 -18.58 -0.12 -10.90
C GLU A 481 -17.67 -1.19 -10.26
N LEU A 482 -18.20 -1.90 -9.26
CA LEU A 482 -17.49 -3.01 -8.63
C LEU A 482 -17.61 -4.25 -9.52
N SER A 483 -16.79 -4.31 -10.57
CA SER A 483 -16.58 -5.53 -11.35
C SER A 483 -15.62 -6.46 -10.60
N ASN A 484 -15.49 -7.72 -11.05
CA ASN A 484 -14.60 -8.71 -10.42
C ASN A 484 -13.16 -8.22 -10.22
N HIS A 485 -12.69 -7.26 -11.03
CA HIS A 485 -11.36 -6.65 -10.94
C HIS A 485 -11.24 -5.60 -9.83
N PHE A 486 -12.35 -5.08 -9.34
CA PHE A 486 -12.40 -4.07 -8.27
C PHE A 486 -12.72 -4.69 -6.89
N GLU A 487 -13.21 -5.92 -6.85
CA GLU A 487 -13.52 -6.62 -5.59
C GLU A 487 -12.26 -7.16 -4.90
N GLU A 488 -11.19 -7.38 -5.68
CA GLU A 488 -9.88 -7.80 -5.17
C GLU A 488 -9.08 -6.60 -4.62
#